data_ca7947b7a9ee520a1b4bb05c5f3fc00e
#
_entry.id   ca7947b7a9ee520a1b4bb05c5f3fc00e
#
_cell.length_a   1.000
_cell.length_b   1.000
_cell.length_c   1.000
_cell.angle_alpha   90.00
_cell.angle_beta   90.00
_cell.angle_gamma   90.00
#
_symmetry.space_group_name_H-M   'P 1'
#
loop_
_entity.id
_entity.type
_entity.pdbx_description
1 polymer ?
#
loop_
_entity_poly.entity_id
_entity_poly.type
_entity_poly.pdbx_seq_one_letter_code
_entity_poly.pdbx_strand_id
1 'polypeptide(L)'
;MENENLEVQEGVAVGTDSTGELNREYVYENRRYVGLKETVWYVIYDMCQSFNIDSFSDRFVTNILQIDLDYQTIVRVVNGVWDVINDIFTAAIVERTRTRWGKFKPYLVALGIPGTIGTCFYWLMPMIFKGKGARDMSKFITYFLLTLVREGAGTFRAIARTGMLATITPHPVDRTRLITVAEFVSGLLGEKLPQQILTVLLDLIGNKVINLSYTSTFMVMGNFTSIVSGFAALVFCVMTRERVMQSIETPSVMQGIKSVINNKPILLLTLSETLSNFSVGGSINDYYIDVLNFASMTMVAGIPGAIINPFSFYFVPWFRRRFSTKTLYLVSTKIQPLLDIPVYLVGMIGGKHNGLYKKVLPMFFVMAIKEAIYMVFWGVRRVIPSEMYNESMDYCEWKNGYRTEAMTSVARELTKKLASILNSAVSLQLKKMIGYDISSYTRGQAQTDETKHGLFAIATIIPTLTGLLGIIPILFYDLSGEKRERMYAELLVRREEMAKKLEDASTDEIKELSKEQMSIGSQKQDL
;
A
#
# COMPACT_ATOMS: atom_id res chain seq x y z
N MET A 1 -18.72 -24.98 -39.48
CA MET A 1 -17.87 -25.80 -38.61
C MET A 1 -16.57 -26.00 -39.37
N GLU A 2 -15.69 -24.99 -39.31
CA GLU A 2 -14.36 -25.06 -39.89
C GLU A 2 -13.45 -25.67 -38.83
N ASN A 3 -12.72 -26.73 -39.21
CA ASN A 3 -11.71 -27.35 -38.36
C ASN A 3 -10.50 -26.42 -38.25
N GLU A 4 -10.32 -25.83 -37.10
CA GLU A 4 -9.05 -25.20 -36.75
C GLU A 4 -7.97 -26.27 -36.60
N ASN A 5 -7.09 -26.35 -37.56
CA ASN A 5 -5.89 -27.15 -37.45
C ASN A 5 -4.91 -26.46 -36.49
N LEU A 6 -4.84 -26.92 -35.25
CA LEU A 6 -3.85 -26.54 -34.27
C LEU A 6 -2.63 -27.44 -34.44
N GLU A 7 -1.58 -26.96 -35.11
CA GLU A 7 -0.26 -27.59 -35.07
C GLU A 7 0.47 -27.21 -33.79
N VAL A 8 0.82 -28.21 -33.01
CA VAL A 8 1.62 -28.05 -31.78
C VAL A 8 3.08 -28.34 -32.12
N GLN A 9 3.90 -27.30 -32.31
CA GLN A 9 5.35 -27.43 -32.27
C GLN A 9 5.87 -26.90 -30.94
N GLU A 10 6.57 -27.74 -30.19
CA GLU A 10 7.27 -27.45 -28.93
C GLU A 10 6.43 -26.77 -27.83
N GLY A 11 5.18 -27.22 -27.63
CA GLY A 11 4.32 -26.71 -26.56
C GLY A 11 3.68 -25.34 -26.81
N VAL A 12 3.74 -24.83 -28.04
CA VAL A 12 3.18 -23.54 -28.44
C VAL A 12 2.04 -23.78 -29.45
N ALA A 13 0.79 -23.48 -29.07
CA ALA A 13 -0.33 -23.44 -30.01
C ALA A 13 -0.22 -22.17 -30.87
N VAL A 14 -0.11 -22.33 -32.18
CA VAL A 14 -0.02 -21.26 -33.14
C VAL A 14 -1.34 -21.15 -33.90
N GLY A 15 -2.07 -20.04 -33.76
CA GLY A 15 -3.25 -19.76 -34.56
C GLY A 15 -2.84 -19.15 -35.91
N THR A 16 -3.32 -19.72 -37.02
CA THR A 16 -3.20 -19.15 -38.35
C THR A 16 -4.52 -18.52 -38.78
N ASP A 17 -4.45 -17.42 -39.53
CA ASP A 17 -5.63 -16.83 -40.16
C ASP A 17 -6.08 -17.59 -41.39
N SER A 18 -7.15 -17.14 -42.06
CA SER A 18 -7.72 -17.76 -43.27
C SER A 18 -6.77 -17.75 -44.47
N THR A 19 -5.62 -17.07 -44.41
CA THR A 19 -4.56 -17.02 -45.43
C THR A 19 -3.37 -17.92 -45.10
N GLY A 20 -3.38 -18.58 -43.93
CA GLY A 20 -2.26 -19.41 -43.45
C GLY A 20 -1.13 -18.63 -42.82
N GLU A 21 -1.28 -17.30 -42.65
CA GLU A 21 -0.33 -16.44 -41.95
C GLU A 21 -0.57 -16.46 -40.43
N LEU A 22 0.51 -16.39 -39.69
CA LEU A 22 0.53 -16.32 -38.23
C LEU A 22 -0.15 -15.02 -37.76
N ASN A 23 -1.37 -15.13 -37.26
CA ASN A 23 -2.02 -13.98 -36.60
C ASN A 23 -1.38 -13.75 -35.22
N ARG A 24 -0.25 -13.01 -35.21
CA ARG A 24 0.53 -12.70 -34.01
C ARG A 24 -0.29 -11.93 -32.96
N GLU A 25 -1.20 -11.09 -33.38
CA GLU A 25 -2.06 -10.29 -32.52
C GLU A 25 -3.08 -11.18 -31.79
N TYR A 26 -3.75 -12.10 -32.52
CA TYR A 26 -4.68 -13.06 -31.96
C TYR A 26 -4.00 -14.03 -30.97
N VAL A 27 -2.82 -14.55 -31.33
CA VAL A 27 -2.01 -15.44 -30.47
C VAL A 27 -1.57 -14.69 -29.21
N TYR A 28 -1.17 -13.42 -29.34
CA TYR A 28 -0.74 -12.61 -28.22
C TYR A 28 -1.90 -12.32 -27.26
N GLU A 29 -3.07 -11.95 -27.73
CA GLU A 29 -4.22 -11.59 -26.89
C GLU A 29 -4.88 -12.80 -26.20
N ASN A 30 -4.95 -13.94 -26.87
CA ASN A 30 -5.71 -15.11 -26.40
C ASN A 30 -4.87 -16.18 -25.69
N ARG A 31 -3.54 -16.06 -25.70
CA ARG A 31 -2.67 -17.07 -25.10
C ARG A 31 -2.74 -17.05 -23.58
N ARG A 32 -3.13 -18.17 -22.98
CA ARG A 32 -3.20 -18.36 -21.53
C ARG A 32 -2.12 -19.35 -21.08
N TYR A 33 -1.22 -18.89 -20.24
CA TYR A 33 -0.20 -19.72 -19.60
C TYR A 33 -0.65 -20.26 -18.23
N VAL A 34 -1.58 -19.56 -17.58
CA VAL A 34 -2.10 -19.92 -16.26
C VAL A 34 -3.44 -20.59 -16.40
N GLY A 35 -3.52 -21.87 -16.03
CA GLY A 35 -4.75 -22.62 -16.01
C GLY A 35 -5.73 -22.14 -14.93
N LEU A 36 -7.01 -22.50 -15.06
CA LEU A 36 -8.04 -22.13 -14.08
C LEU A 36 -7.67 -22.53 -12.64
N LYS A 37 -7.09 -23.72 -12.46
CA LYS A 37 -6.66 -24.23 -11.15
C LYS A 37 -5.60 -23.31 -10.51
N GLU A 38 -4.58 -22.90 -11.25
CA GLU A 38 -3.53 -22.01 -10.73
C GLU A 38 -4.08 -20.60 -10.46
N THR A 39 -4.97 -20.10 -11.33
CA THR A 39 -5.68 -18.82 -11.12
C THR A 39 -6.45 -18.82 -9.81
N VAL A 40 -7.25 -19.86 -9.56
CA VAL A 40 -8.03 -19.98 -8.32
C VAL A 40 -7.12 -20.02 -7.10
N TRP A 41 -6.05 -20.81 -7.13
CA TRP A 41 -5.12 -20.88 -6.00
C TRP A 41 -4.34 -19.58 -5.78
N TYR A 42 -4.00 -18.84 -6.84
CA TYR A 42 -3.40 -17.53 -6.72
C TYR A 42 -4.37 -16.53 -6.06
N VAL A 43 -5.63 -16.51 -6.50
CA VAL A 43 -6.67 -15.63 -5.91
C VAL A 43 -6.92 -15.96 -4.44
N ILE A 44 -7.03 -17.25 -4.09
CA ILE A 44 -7.20 -17.69 -2.70
C ILE A 44 -5.98 -17.28 -1.85
N TYR A 45 -4.78 -17.49 -2.38
CA TYR A 45 -3.55 -17.09 -1.69
C TYR A 45 -3.53 -15.59 -1.44
N ASP A 46 -3.78 -14.77 -2.46
CA ASP A 46 -3.75 -13.31 -2.37
C ASP A 46 -4.81 -12.79 -1.39
N MET A 47 -6.02 -13.34 -1.46
CA MET A 47 -7.11 -13.08 -0.50
C MET A 47 -6.68 -13.42 0.93
N CYS A 48 -6.12 -14.61 1.17
CA CYS A 48 -5.72 -15.05 2.50
C CYS A 48 -4.50 -14.27 3.05
N GLN A 49 -3.60 -13.75 2.19
CA GLN A 49 -2.53 -12.85 2.64
C GLN A 49 -3.07 -11.50 3.10
N SER A 50 -4.17 -11.04 2.51
CA SER A 50 -4.86 -9.82 2.90
C SER A 50 -5.84 -10.05 4.07
N PHE A 51 -6.17 -11.30 4.39
CA PHE A 51 -7.08 -11.71 5.46
C PHE A 51 -6.41 -11.62 6.82
N ASN A 52 -6.32 -10.39 7.36
CA ASN A 52 -5.66 -10.09 8.62
C ASN A 52 -6.38 -8.95 9.37
N ILE A 53 -6.01 -8.77 10.63
CA ILE A 53 -6.49 -7.69 11.49
C ILE A 53 -5.37 -6.70 11.86
N ASP A 54 -4.33 -6.59 11.03
CA ASP A 54 -3.14 -5.79 11.31
C ASP A 54 -3.43 -4.29 11.44
N SER A 55 -4.52 -3.79 10.85
CA SER A 55 -5.01 -2.42 11.08
C SER A 55 -5.37 -2.12 12.54
N PHE A 56 -5.62 -3.15 13.35
CA PHE A 56 -5.86 -3.07 14.79
C PHE A 56 -4.64 -3.46 15.64
N SER A 57 -3.48 -3.69 15.01
CA SER A 57 -2.25 -4.07 15.72
C SER A 57 -1.82 -3.01 16.74
N ASP A 58 -1.94 -1.72 16.39
CA ASP A 58 -1.62 -0.61 17.31
C ASP A 58 -2.53 -0.62 18.54
N ARG A 59 -3.82 -0.87 18.32
CA ARG A 59 -4.77 -0.99 19.41
C ARG A 59 -4.49 -2.22 20.28
N PHE A 60 -4.15 -3.34 19.65
CA PHE A 60 -3.76 -4.56 20.38
C PHE A 60 -2.56 -4.29 21.29
N VAL A 61 -1.48 -3.68 20.78
CA VAL A 61 -0.28 -3.39 21.55
C VAL A 61 -0.56 -2.38 22.67
N THR A 62 -1.33 -1.34 22.35
CA THR A 62 -1.59 -0.25 23.30
C THR A 62 -2.59 -0.67 24.38
N ASN A 63 -3.73 -1.25 24.01
CA ASN A 63 -4.86 -1.44 24.92
C ASN A 63 -4.99 -2.88 25.45
N ILE A 64 -4.57 -3.89 24.69
CA ILE A 64 -4.70 -5.29 25.10
C ILE A 64 -3.41 -5.78 25.74
N LEU A 65 -2.27 -5.64 25.03
CA LEU A 65 -0.97 -6.00 25.58
C LEU A 65 -0.48 -4.97 26.60
N GLN A 66 -0.92 -3.73 26.50
CA GLN A 66 -0.59 -2.63 27.43
C GLN A 66 0.92 -2.40 27.56
N ILE A 67 1.58 -2.12 26.44
CA ILE A 67 2.96 -1.65 26.43
C ILE A 67 2.99 -0.12 26.58
N ASP A 68 3.88 0.40 27.40
CA ASP A 68 4.07 1.84 27.58
C ASP A 68 4.33 2.55 26.25
N LEU A 69 3.75 3.74 26.05
CA LEU A 69 3.83 4.47 24.77
C LEU A 69 5.26 4.88 24.39
N ASP A 70 6.15 5.13 25.39
CA ASP A 70 7.56 5.42 25.11
C ASP A 70 8.27 4.19 24.55
N TYR A 71 7.99 3.01 25.11
CA TYR A 71 8.52 1.75 24.59
C TYR A 71 8.02 1.43 23.18
N GLN A 72 6.74 1.69 22.92
CA GLN A 72 6.20 1.56 21.57
C GLN A 72 6.88 2.50 20.59
N THR A 73 7.15 3.74 21.00
CA THR A 73 7.86 4.73 20.16
C THR A 73 9.27 4.24 19.81
N ILE A 74 10.02 3.70 20.78
CA ILE A 74 11.35 3.13 20.53
C ILE A 74 11.26 1.99 19.51
N VAL A 75 10.32 1.04 19.70
CA VAL A 75 10.12 -0.08 18.79
C VAL A 75 9.79 0.40 17.38
N ARG A 76 8.90 1.39 17.23
CA ARG A 76 8.53 1.96 15.91
C ARG A 76 9.70 2.56 15.17
N VAL A 77 10.53 3.36 15.87
CA VAL A 77 11.70 3.98 15.24
C VAL A 77 12.73 2.93 14.85
N VAL A 78 13.07 2.02 15.77
CA VAL A 78 14.08 0.99 15.49
C VAL A 78 13.62 0.04 14.39
N ASN A 79 12.36 -0.42 14.43
CA ASN A 79 11.81 -1.28 13.39
C ASN A 79 11.74 -0.58 12.04
N GLY A 80 11.39 0.71 12.02
CA GLY A 80 11.35 1.45 10.78
C GLY A 80 12.73 1.58 10.12
N VAL A 81 13.77 1.85 10.91
CA VAL A 81 15.16 1.85 10.41
C VAL A 81 15.57 0.44 9.97
N TRP A 82 15.22 -0.58 10.77
CA TRP A 82 15.47 -1.96 10.42
C TRP A 82 14.80 -2.38 9.11
N ASP A 83 13.58 -1.97 8.86
CA ASP A 83 12.83 -2.27 7.64
C ASP A 83 13.55 -1.73 6.39
N VAL A 84 14.07 -0.50 6.45
CA VAL A 84 14.85 0.09 5.36
C VAL A 84 16.15 -0.70 5.09
N ILE A 85 16.85 -1.08 6.15
CA ILE A 85 18.10 -1.86 6.04
C ILE A 85 17.79 -3.27 5.52
N ASN A 86 16.77 -3.90 6.09
CA ASN A 86 16.35 -5.26 5.76
C ASN A 86 15.90 -5.40 4.29
N ASP A 87 15.24 -4.40 3.72
CA ASP A 87 14.83 -4.40 2.31
C ASP A 87 16.03 -4.57 1.37
N ILE A 88 17.12 -3.85 1.64
CA ILE A 88 18.34 -3.89 0.82
C ILE A 88 19.00 -5.28 0.88
N PHE A 89 19.14 -5.81 2.10
CA PHE A 89 19.73 -7.13 2.31
C PHE A 89 18.87 -8.24 1.73
N THR A 90 17.57 -8.17 1.95
CA THR A 90 16.61 -9.17 1.46
C THR A 90 16.60 -9.22 -0.06
N ALA A 91 16.56 -8.06 -0.74
CA ALA A 91 16.63 -8.00 -2.18
C ALA A 91 17.91 -8.69 -2.71
N ALA A 92 19.07 -8.35 -2.12
CA ALA A 92 20.36 -8.93 -2.52
C ALA A 92 20.43 -10.46 -2.29
N ILE A 93 19.85 -10.96 -1.20
CA ILE A 93 19.80 -12.40 -0.90
C ILE A 93 18.89 -13.12 -1.90
N VAL A 94 17.69 -12.59 -2.14
CA VAL A 94 16.72 -13.18 -3.07
C VAL A 94 17.25 -13.20 -4.50
N GLU A 95 17.96 -12.15 -4.92
CA GLU A 95 18.56 -12.09 -6.27
C GLU A 95 19.61 -13.17 -6.51
N ARG A 96 20.42 -13.48 -5.51
CA ARG A 96 21.47 -14.51 -5.59
C ARG A 96 20.91 -15.93 -5.48
N THR A 97 19.66 -16.08 -5.06
CA THR A 97 19.06 -17.39 -4.83
C THR A 97 18.70 -18.09 -6.13
N ARG A 98 19.19 -19.33 -6.27
CA ARG A 98 18.86 -20.23 -7.37
C ARG A 98 18.66 -21.62 -6.77
N THR A 99 17.40 -22.11 -6.74
CA THR A 99 17.10 -23.43 -6.23
C THR A 99 16.28 -24.26 -7.23
N ARG A 100 16.24 -25.58 -7.02
CA ARG A 100 15.42 -26.49 -7.81
C ARG A 100 13.90 -26.21 -7.70
N TRP A 101 13.47 -25.46 -6.70
CA TRP A 101 12.08 -25.08 -6.50
C TRP A 101 11.73 -23.73 -7.11
N GLY A 102 12.72 -23.02 -7.67
CA GLY A 102 12.62 -21.67 -8.19
C GLY A 102 13.40 -20.67 -7.34
N LYS A 103 13.17 -19.38 -7.61
CA LYS A 103 13.83 -18.26 -6.93
C LYS A 103 13.06 -17.81 -5.68
N PHE A 104 11.74 -17.76 -5.76
CA PHE A 104 10.86 -17.14 -4.76
C PHE A 104 10.16 -18.12 -3.83
N LYS A 105 9.79 -19.32 -4.34
CA LYS A 105 9.12 -20.36 -3.54
C LYS A 105 9.84 -20.75 -2.27
N PRO A 106 11.18 -20.90 -2.25
CA PRO A 106 11.89 -21.27 -1.02
C PRO A 106 11.61 -20.32 0.15
N TYR A 107 11.49 -19.03 -0.13
CA TYR A 107 11.22 -18.03 0.91
C TYR A 107 9.78 -18.07 1.41
N LEU A 108 8.82 -18.36 0.55
CA LEU A 108 7.42 -18.53 0.96
C LEU A 108 7.25 -19.74 1.88
N VAL A 109 7.99 -20.83 1.63
CA VAL A 109 7.96 -22.03 2.49
C VAL A 109 8.81 -21.85 3.74
N ALA A 110 10.08 -21.48 3.58
CA ALA A 110 11.04 -21.42 4.68
C ALA A 110 10.68 -20.36 5.73
N LEU A 111 10.09 -19.25 5.32
CA LEU A 111 9.66 -18.17 6.20
C LEU A 111 8.15 -18.16 6.44
N GLY A 112 7.37 -18.89 5.65
CA GLY A 112 5.93 -19.04 5.86
C GLY A 112 5.59 -19.67 7.19
N ILE A 113 6.16 -20.82 7.50
CA ILE A 113 5.89 -21.54 8.76
C ILE A 113 6.43 -20.78 9.97
N PRO A 114 7.74 -20.44 10.07
CA PRO A 114 8.26 -19.70 11.21
C PRO A 114 7.59 -18.32 11.38
N GLY A 115 7.30 -17.63 10.26
CA GLY A 115 6.60 -16.34 10.30
C GLY A 115 5.17 -16.46 10.83
N THR A 116 4.44 -17.51 10.46
CA THR A 116 3.11 -17.81 11.01
C THR A 116 3.18 -18.11 12.50
N ILE A 117 4.12 -18.96 12.92
CA ILE A 117 4.34 -19.28 14.34
C ILE A 117 4.68 -18.00 15.12
N GLY A 118 5.60 -17.17 14.63
CA GLY A 118 5.97 -15.90 15.27
C GLY A 118 4.78 -14.93 15.36
N THR A 119 3.93 -14.86 14.34
CA THR A 119 2.72 -14.03 14.39
C THR A 119 1.68 -14.59 15.36
N CYS A 120 1.55 -15.91 15.46
CA CYS A 120 0.72 -16.54 16.49
C CYS A 120 1.22 -16.23 17.91
N PHE A 121 2.53 -16.32 18.15
CA PHE A 121 3.10 -15.92 19.43
C PHE A 121 2.86 -14.44 19.75
N TYR A 122 2.93 -13.58 18.74
CA TYR A 122 2.61 -12.15 18.90
C TYR A 122 1.19 -11.94 19.42
N TRP A 123 0.20 -12.60 18.84
CA TRP A 123 -1.19 -12.49 19.30
C TRP A 123 -1.46 -13.18 20.62
N LEU A 124 -0.66 -14.17 21.03
CA LEU A 124 -0.73 -14.88 22.31
C LEU A 124 -0.01 -14.18 23.47
N MET A 125 0.75 -13.12 23.21
CA MET A 125 1.50 -12.39 24.26
C MET A 125 0.68 -11.98 25.48
N PRO A 126 -0.60 -11.52 25.37
CA PRO A 126 -1.39 -11.15 26.55
C PRO A 126 -1.62 -12.33 27.52
N MET A 127 -1.65 -13.56 27.02
CA MET A 127 -1.77 -14.76 27.85
C MET A 127 -0.44 -15.08 28.55
N ILE A 128 0.69 -14.94 27.83
CA ILE A 128 2.04 -15.24 28.34
C ILE A 128 2.44 -14.23 29.43
N PHE A 129 2.13 -12.94 29.23
CA PHE A 129 2.48 -11.85 30.12
C PHE A 129 1.31 -11.36 31.00
N LYS A 130 0.37 -12.26 31.33
CA LYS A 130 -0.78 -11.94 32.17
C LYS A 130 -0.34 -11.35 33.52
N GLY A 131 -0.91 -10.19 33.88
CA GLY A 131 -0.59 -9.51 35.15
C GLY A 131 0.70 -8.70 35.18
N LYS A 132 1.48 -8.68 34.10
CA LYS A 132 2.69 -7.84 33.98
C LYS A 132 2.34 -6.39 33.69
N GLY A 133 3.06 -5.46 34.31
CA GLY A 133 2.87 -4.02 34.12
C GLY A 133 3.20 -3.52 32.72
N ALA A 134 2.85 -2.25 32.44
CA ALA A 134 3.10 -1.62 31.13
C ALA A 134 4.60 -1.43 30.83
N ARG A 135 5.44 -1.27 31.85
CA ARG A 135 6.89 -1.08 31.76
C ARG A 135 7.69 -2.33 32.12
N ASP A 136 7.07 -3.52 32.09
CA ASP A 136 7.80 -4.78 32.30
C ASP A 136 8.79 -5.03 31.17
N MET A 137 10.07 -5.16 31.54
CA MET A 137 11.17 -5.27 30.59
C MET A 137 11.11 -6.60 29.80
N SER A 138 10.67 -7.69 30.41
CA SER A 138 10.58 -8.99 29.73
C SER A 138 9.51 -8.96 28.63
N LYS A 139 8.37 -8.32 28.91
CA LYS A 139 7.31 -8.10 27.94
C LYS A 139 7.76 -7.19 26.79
N PHE A 140 8.47 -6.09 27.11
CA PHE A 140 9.02 -5.16 26.12
C PHE A 140 10.03 -5.85 25.18
N ILE A 141 11.02 -6.56 25.73
CA ILE A 141 12.05 -7.25 24.94
C ILE A 141 11.41 -8.30 24.03
N THR A 142 10.46 -9.09 24.54
CA THR A 142 9.76 -10.10 23.74
C THR A 142 8.98 -9.46 22.60
N TYR A 143 8.23 -8.39 22.87
CA TYR A 143 7.52 -7.62 21.84
C TYR A 143 8.48 -7.07 20.78
N PHE A 144 9.58 -6.46 21.20
CA PHE A 144 10.60 -5.90 20.31
C PHE A 144 11.20 -6.97 19.39
N LEU A 145 11.65 -8.08 19.95
CA LEU A 145 12.25 -9.18 19.16
C LEU A 145 11.24 -9.83 18.21
N LEU A 146 10.02 -10.10 18.67
CA LEU A 146 8.97 -10.65 17.80
C LEU A 146 8.62 -9.71 16.65
N THR A 147 8.58 -8.40 16.91
CA THR A 147 8.28 -7.43 15.86
C THR A 147 9.42 -7.34 14.84
N LEU A 148 10.69 -7.34 15.27
CA LEU A 148 11.84 -7.37 14.36
C LEU A 148 11.83 -8.62 13.45
N VAL A 149 11.59 -9.79 14.04
CA VAL A 149 11.51 -11.06 13.28
C VAL A 149 10.32 -11.05 12.32
N ARG A 150 9.17 -10.56 12.77
CA ARG A 150 7.95 -10.47 11.96
C ARG A 150 8.13 -9.54 10.76
N GLU A 151 8.71 -8.36 10.97
CA GLU A 151 9.02 -7.39 9.89
C GLU A 151 10.04 -7.98 8.92
N GLY A 152 11.14 -8.54 9.42
CA GLY A 152 12.15 -9.18 8.59
C GLY A 152 11.57 -10.31 7.71
N ALA A 153 10.83 -11.23 8.30
CA ALA A 153 10.14 -12.29 7.54
C ALA A 153 9.07 -11.71 6.59
N GLY A 154 8.43 -10.61 6.96
CA GLY A 154 7.44 -9.89 6.15
C GLY A 154 8.02 -9.38 4.84
N THR A 155 9.19 -8.74 4.89
CA THR A 155 9.90 -8.24 3.70
C THR A 155 10.24 -9.35 2.72
N PHE A 156 10.80 -10.47 3.19
CA PHE A 156 11.06 -11.63 2.33
C PHE A 156 9.79 -12.16 1.66
N ARG A 157 8.70 -12.27 2.43
CA ARG A 157 7.41 -12.73 1.88
C ARG A 157 6.84 -11.76 0.87
N ALA A 158 6.95 -10.45 1.10
CA ALA A 158 6.47 -9.41 0.18
C ALA A 158 7.22 -9.45 -1.15
N ILE A 159 8.55 -9.53 -1.12
CA ILE A 159 9.39 -9.66 -2.32
C ILE A 159 9.08 -10.97 -3.05
N ALA A 160 8.95 -12.09 -2.32
CA ALA A 160 8.64 -13.37 -2.91
C ALA A 160 7.23 -13.40 -3.52
N ARG A 161 6.22 -12.78 -2.89
CA ARG A 161 4.86 -12.64 -3.43
C ARG A 161 4.85 -11.88 -4.76
N THR A 162 5.49 -10.71 -4.79
CA THR A 162 5.59 -9.88 -6.00
C THR A 162 6.37 -10.58 -7.10
N GLY A 163 7.49 -11.23 -6.76
CA GLY A 163 8.31 -11.98 -7.70
C GLY A 163 7.60 -13.21 -8.27
N MET A 164 6.84 -13.95 -7.46
CA MET A 164 6.02 -15.06 -7.92
C MET A 164 5.00 -14.63 -8.97
N LEU A 165 4.33 -13.49 -8.77
CA LEU A 165 3.39 -12.95 -9.74
C LEU A 165 4.06 -12.70 -11.10
N ALA A 166 5.29 -12.17 -11.08
CA ALA A 166 6.05 -11.91 -12.30
C ALA A 166 6.52 -13.20 -13.01
N THR A 167 6.69 -14.30 -12.27
CA THR A 167 7.25 -15.56 -12.77
C THR A 167 6.22 -16.64 -13.08
N ILE A 168 4.98 -16.51 -12.59
CA ILE A 168 3.90 -17.46 -12.90
C ILE A 168 3.54 -17.45 -14.38
N THR A 169 3.48 -16.26 -15.00
CA THR A 169 3.15 -16.11 -16.42
C THR A 169 4.08 -15.10 -17.11
N PRO A 170 4.64 -15.45 -18.27
CA PRO A 170 5.41 -14.51 -19.08
C PRO A 170 4.51 -13.50 -19.80
N HIS A 171 3.21 -13.76 -19.92
CA HIS A 171 2.28 -12.98 -20.72
C HIS A 171 1.69 -11.80 -19.94
N PRO A 172 1.89 -10.53 -20.38
CA PRO A 172 1.43 -9.35 -19.63
C PRO A 172 -0.09 -9.27 -19.45
N VAL A 173 -0.87 -9.64 -20.48
CA VAL A 173 -2.34 -9.59 -20.42
C VAL A 173 -2.87 -10.62 -19.43
N ASP A 174 -2.36 -11.85 -19.46
CA ASP A 174 -2.71 -12.91 -18.52
C ASP A 174 -2.36 -12.50 -17.07
N ARG A 175 -1.20 -11.85 -16.88
CA ARG A 175 -0.78 -11.29 -15.59
C ARG A 175 -1.74 -10.20 -15.09
N THR A 176 -2.09 -9.25 -15.95
CA THR A 176 -3.02 -8.16 -15.58
C THR A 176 -4.38 -8.72 -15.18
N ARG A 177 -4.89 -9.71 -15.91
CA ARG A 177 -6.14 -10.39 -15.58
C ARG A 177 -6.06 -11.08 -14.21
N LEU A 178 -4.98 -11.80 -13.95
CA LEU A 178 -4.75 -12.47 -12.67
C LEU A 178 -4.74 -11.48 -11.50
N ILE A 179 -3.99 -10.37 -11.65
CA ILE A 179 -3.94 -9.29 -10.66
C ILE A 179 -5.34 -8.70 -10.44
N THR A 180 -6.05 -8.35 -11.50
CA THR A 180 -7.36 -7.68 -11.38
C THR A 180 -8.37 -8.52 -10.61
N VAL A 181 -8.44 -9.82 -10.90
CA VAL A 181 -9.34 -10.74 -10.19
C VAL A 181 -8.90 -10.92 -8.74
N ALA A 182 -7.61 -11.08 -8.49
CA ALA A 182 -7.08 -11.25 -7.16
C ALA A 182 -7.30 -10.00 -6.29
N GLU A 183 -6.97 -8.82 -6.77
CA GLU A 183 -7.16 -7.54 -6.06
C GLU A 183 -8.65 -7.28 -5.74
N PHE A 184 -9.57 -7.62 -6.66
CA PHE A 184 -11.00 -7.46 -6.40
C PHE A 184 -11.46 -8.37 -5.24
N VAL A 185 -11.10 -9.66 -5.28
CA VAL A 185 -11.47 -10.62 -4.23
C VAL A 185 -10.77 -10.30 -2.91
N SER A 186 -9.48 -9.98 -2.95
CA SER A 186 -8.68 -9.64 -1.77
C SER A 186 -9.17 -8.36 -1.10
N GLY A 187 -9.52 -7.33 -1.86
CA GLY A 187 -10.05 -6.08 -1.33
C GLY A 187 -11.40 -6.25 -0.63
N LEU A 188 -12.28 -7.09 -1.19
CA LEU A 188 -13.63 -7.30 -0.65
C LEU A 188 -13.64 -8.29 0.52
N LEU A 189 -13.05 -9.46 0.35
CA LEU A 189 -13.12 -10.56 1.32
C LEU A 189 -11.85 -10.67 2.18
N GLY A 190 -10.69 -10.37 1.61
CA GLY A 190 -9.42 -10.47 2.33
C GLY A 190 -9.26 -9.34 3.34
N GLU A 191 -9.20 -8.11 2.90
CA GLU A 191 -8.90 -6.97 3.76
C GLU A 191 -10.08 -6.56 4.64
N LYS A 192 -11.28 -6.41 4.06
CA LYS A 192 -12.42 -5.83 4.78
C LYS A 192 -13.10 -6.79 5.74
N LEU A 193 -13.31 -8.04 5.33
CA LEU A 193 -14.12 -8.98 6.09
C LEU A 193 -13.60 -9.26 7.52
N PRO A 194 -12.32 -9.61 7.76
CA PRO A 194 -11.85 -9.88 9.12
C PRO A 194 -11.89 -8.64 10.01
N GLN A 195 -11.61 -7.47 9.45
CA GLN A 195 -11.68 -6.20 10.18
C GLN A 195 -13.11 -5.87 10.59
N GLN A 196 -14.10 -6.08 9.71
CA GLN A 196 -15.50 -5.85 10.00
C GLN A 196 -16.04 -6.84 11.04
N ILE A 197 -15.68 -8.12 10.93
CA ILE A 197 -16.02 -9.12 11.95
C ILE A 197 -15.47 -8.69 13.31
N LEU A 198 -14.22 -8.25 13.37
CA LEU A 198 -13.61 -7.79 14.63
C LEU A 198 -14.36 -6.58 15.18
N THR A 199 -14.67 -5.56 14.38
CA THR A 199 -15.36 -4.35 14.87
C THR A 199 -16.76 -4.67 15.40
N VAL A 200 -17.52 -5.54 14.73
CA VAL A 200 -18.84 -6.01 15.22
C VAL A 200 -18.69 -6.76 16.55
N LEU A 201 -17.71 -7.64 16.68
CA LEU A 201 -17.45 -8.34 17.94
C LEU A 201 -17.09 -7.36 19.07
N LEU A 202 -16.27 -6.33 18.80
CA LEU A 202 -15.93 -5.31 19.78
C LEU A 202 -17.15 -4.52 20.25
N ASP A 203 -18.08 -4.19 19.33
CA ASP A 203 -19.33 -3.51 19.67
C ASP A 203 -20.26 -4.40 20.51
N LEU A 204 -20.39 -5.69 20.16
CA LEU A 204 -21.21 -6.63 20.94
C LEU A 204 -20.67 -6.84 22.35
N ILE A 205 -19.35 -6.85 22.52
CA ILE A 205 -18.70 -6.92 23.85
C ILE A 205 -18.91 -5.60 24.61
N GLY A 206 -18.67 -4.46 23.95
CA GLY A 206 -18.83 -3.13 24.56
C GLY A 206 -20.24 -2.86 25.05
N ASN A 207 -21.25 -3.31 24.31
CA ASN A 207 -22.65 -3.21 24.66
C ASN A 207 -23.12 -4.37 25.58
N LYS A 208 -22.22 -5.24 26.04
CA LYS A 208 -22.51 -6.38 26.92
C LYS A 208 -23.57 -7.36 26.38
N VAL A 209 -23.68 -7.44 25.04
CA VAL A 209 -24.56 -8.41 24.35
C VAL A 209 -23.97 -9.82 24.44
N ILE A 210 -22.65 -9.91 24.33
CA ILE A 210 -21.90 -11.17 24.48
C ILE A 210 -20.91 -11.06 25.64
N ASN A 211 -20.75 -12.14 26.38
CA ASN A 211 -19.84 -12.21 27.53
C ASN A 211 -18.47 -12.77 27.11
N LEU A 212 -17.76 -12.04 26.24
CA LEU A 212 -16.39 -12.33 25.84
C LEU A 212 -15.44 -11.23 26.30
N SER A 213 -14.17 -11.56 26.50
CA SER A 213 -13.18 -10.53 26.81
C SER A 213 -12.57 -9.97 25.51
N TYR A 214 -12.25 -8.69 25.50
CA TYR A 214 -11.52 -8.06 24.40
C TYR A 214 -10.20 -8.79 24.11
N THR A 215 -9.49 -9.19 25.16
CA THR A 215 -8.22 -9.93 25.05
C THR A 215 -8.39 -11.25 24.32
N SER A 216 -9.40 -12.05 24.69
CA SER A 216 -9.67 -13.34 24.02
C SER A 216 -10.06 -13.13 22.56
N THR A 217 -10.86 -12.11 22.27
CA THR A 217 -11.31 -11.80 20.90
C THR A 217 -10.13 -11.47 19.99
N PHE A 218 -9.22 -10.58 20.43
CA PHE A 218 -8.01 -10.28 19.66
C PHE A 218 -7.09 -11.49 19.48
N MET A 219 -6.90 -12.28 20.54
CA MET A 219 -6.08 -13.50 20.46
C MET A 219 -6.66 -14.53 19.47
N VAL A 220 -7.95 -14.79 19.53
CA VAL A 220 -8.60 -15.77 18.65
C VAL A 220 -8.61 -15.28 17.20
N MET A 221 -9.05 -14.04 16.95
CA MET A 221 -9.10 -13.48 15.60
C MET A 221 -7.71 -13.35 14.98
N GLY A 222 -6.72 -12.87 15.73
CA GLY A 222 -5.35 -12.71 15.26
C GLY A 222 -4.69 -14.05 14.93
N ASN A 223 -4.86 -15.07 15.78
CA ASN A 223 -4.34 -16.41 15.50
C ASN A 223 -5.07 -17.09 14.34
N PHE A 224 -6.39 -16.99 14.28
CA PHE A 224 -7.17 -17.55 13.19
C PHE A 224 -6.73 -16.98 11.82
N THR A 225 -6.66 -15.66 11.70
CA THR A 225 -6.23 -15.01 10.45
C THR A 225 -4.78 -15.37 10.09
N SER A 226 -3.89 -15.46 11.07
CA SER A 226 -2.48 -15.84 10.86
C SER A 226 -2.33 -17.28 10.35
N ILE A 227 -3.09 -18.22 10.92
CA ILE A 227 -3.07 -19.63 10.51
C ILE A 227 -3.65 -19.77 9.10
N VAL A 228 -4.77 -19.10 8.79
CA VAL A 228 -5.37 -19.11 7.45
C VAL A 228 -4.38 -18.59 6.40
N SER A 229 -3.72 -17.45 6.66
CA SER A 229 -2.73 -16.87 5.77
C SER A 229 -1.52 -17.80 5.57
N GLY A 230 -0.98 -18.38 6.66
CA GLY A 230 0.15 -19.30 6.60
C GLY A 230 -0.17 -20.59 5.85
N PHE A 231 -1.34 -21.17 6.10
CA PHE A 231 -1.80 -22.37 5.39
C PHE A 231 -1.97 -22.12 3.88
N ALA A 232 -2.62 -21.00 3.52
CA ALA A 232 -2.80 -20.62 2.13
C ALA A 232 -1.47 -20.43 1.39
N ALA A 233 -0.44 -19.86 2.05
CA ALA A 233 0.88 -19.72 1.48
C ALA A 233 1.53 -21.08 1.16
N LEU A 234 1.40 -22.06 2.05
CA LEU A 234 1.91 -23.42 1.82
C LEU A 234 1.21 -24.11 0.66
N VAL A 235 -0.12 -24.07 0.62
CA VAL A 235 -0.92 -24.67 -0.47
C VAL A 235 -0.56 -24.01 -1.80
N PHE A 236 -0.43 -22.68 -1.83
CA PHE A 236 -0.05 -21.95 -3.03
C PHE A 236 1.32 -22.41 -3.57
N CYS A 237 2.31 -22.59 -2.70
CA CYS A 237 3.63 -23.08 -3.10
C CYS A 237 3.59 -24.48 -3.74
N VAL A 238 2.68 -25.35 -3.30
CA VAL A 238 2.50 -26.69 -3.87
C VAL A 238 1.77 -26.63 -5.22
N MET A 239 0.77 -25.76 -5.34
CA MET A 239 -0.15 -25.73 -6.48
C MET A 239 0.32 -24.88 -7.67
N THR A 240 1.36 -24.04 -7.49
CA THR A 240 1.87 -23.15 -8.54
C THR A 240 3.29 -23.52 -8.94
N ARG A 241 3.73 -23.08 -10.13
CA ARG A 241 5.10 -23.26 -10.63
C ARG A 241 5.67 -21.95 -11.12
N GLU A 242 6.95 -21.69 -10.81
CA GLU A 242 7.71 -20.60 -11.43
C GLU A 242 8.11 -21.03 -12.85
N ARG A 243 7.69 -20.26 -13.87
CA ARG A 243 7.95 -20.55 -15.29
C ARG A 243 9.00 -19.64 -15.88
N VAL A 244 9.20 -18.45 -15.35
CA VAL A 244 10.10 -17.45 -15.89
C VAL A 244 11.18 -17.11 -14.88
N MET A 245 12.43 -17.34 -15.24
CA MET A 245 13.57 -16.82 -14.47
C MET A 245 13.88 -15.40 -14.94
N GLN A 246 13.54 -14.40 -14.13
CA GLN A 246 13.93 -13.03 -14.38
C GLN A 246 15.32 -12.74 -13.80
N SER A 247 16.21 -12.13 -14.58
CA SER A 247 17.32 -11.37 -14.04
C SER A 247 16.78 -9.97 -13.71
N ILE A 248 16.62 -9.65 -12.45
CA ILE A 248 16.29 -8.29 -12.03
C ILE A 248 17.63 -7.62 -11.76
N GLU A 249 18.06 -6.73 -12.66
CA GLU A 249 19.11 -5.78 -12.35
C GLU A 249 18.53 -4.78 -11.37
N THR A 250 18.99 -4.80 -10.13
CA THR A 250 18.61 -3.79 -9.15
C THR A 250 19.49 -2.56 -9.32
N PRO A 251 18.90 -1.44 -9.70
CA PRO A 251 19.63 -0.17 -9.74
C PRO A 251 20.12 0.22 -8.33
N SER A 252 21.26 0.88 -8.25
CA SER A 252 21.80 1.39 -7.00
C SER A 252 20.84 2.43 -6.39
N VAL A 253 20.55 2.31 -5.09
CA VAL A 253 19.70 3.27 -4.33
C VAL A 253 20.22 4.70 -4.45
N MET A 254 21.55 4.87 -4.47
CA MET A 254 22.18 6.19 -4.63
C MET A 254 21.90 6.82 -6.00
N GLN A 255 21.91 6.02 -7.07
CA GLN A 255 21.53 6.48 -8.41
C GLN A 255 20.06 6.92 -8.46
N GLY A 256 19.18 6.19 -7.75
CA GLY A 256 17.78 6.56 -7.62
C GLY A 256 17.59 7.92 -6.95
N ILE A 257 18.30 8.18 -5.86
CA ILE A 257 18.24 9.46 -5.16
C ILE A 257 18.76 10.61 -6.05
N LYS A 258 19.89 10.42 -6.71
CA LYS A 258 20.45 11.40 -7.66
C LYS A 258 19.47 11.72 -8.80
N SER A 259 18.83 10.70 -9.35
CA SER A 259 17.82 10.86 -10.41
C SER A 259 16.62 11.70 -9.98
N VAL A 260 16.12 11.49 -8.75
CA VAL A 260 15.02 12.29 -8.20
C VAL A 260 15.44 13.75 -7.98
N ILE A 261 16.63 13.99 -7.45
CA ILE A 261 17.14 15.36 -7.19
C ILE A 261 17.33 16.13 -8.51
N ASN A 262 17.84 15.49 -9.55
CA ASN A 262 18.08 16.12 -10.84
C ASN A 262 16.82 16.34 -11.69
N ASN A 263 15.69 15.74 -11.30
CA ASN A 263 14.42 15.87 -11.99
C ASN A 263 13.45 16.72 -11.15
N LYS A 264 13.37 18.02 -11.40
CA LYS A 264 12.53 18.96 -10.66
C LYS A 264 11.06 18.53 -10.52
N PRO A 265 10.34 18.12 -11.60
CA PRO A 265 8.98 17.61 -11.46
C PRO A 265 8.85 16.41 -10.51
N ILE A 266 9.70 15.40 -10.63
CA ILE A 266 9.69 14.23 -9.75
C ILE A 266 10.02 14.62 -8.31
N LEU A 267 11.02 15.49 -8.10
CA LEU A 267 11.39 15.98 -6.78
C LEU A 267 10.20 16.66 -6.08
N LEU A 268 9.49 17.54 -6.79
CA LEU A 268 8.33 18.25 -6.25
C LEU A 268 7.17 17.30 -5.95
N LEU A 269 6.91 16.32 -6.80
CA LEU A 269 5.87 15.30 -6.56
C LEU A 269 6.24 14.41 -5.36
N THR A 270 7.47 13.93 -5.30
CA THR A 270 7.96 13.10 -4.19
C THR A 270 7.91 13.87 -2.86
N LEU A 271 8.35 15.13 -2.86
CA LEU A 271 8.30 15.98 -1.68
C LEU A 271 6.85 16.27 -1.25
N SER A 272 5.95 16.54 -2.21
CA SER A 272 4.51 16.70 -1.93
C SER A 272 3.91 15.47 -1.30
N GLU A 273 4.22 14.30 -1.84
CA GLU A 273 3.71 13.02 -1.33
C GLU A 273 4.28 12.72 0.07
N THR A 274 5.56 12.96 0.27
CA THR A 274 6.22 12.80 1.57
C THR A 274 5.61 13.70 2.64
N LEU A 275 5.43 14.99 2.34
CA LEU A 275 4.80 15.94 3.26
C LEU A 275 3.32 15.63 3.50
N SER A 276 2.62 15.07 2.50
CA SER A 276 1.24 14.61 2.67
C SER A 276 1.16 13.37 3.55
N ASN A 277 2.12 12.46 3.43
CA ASN A 277 2.23 11.28 4.28
C ASN A 277 2.73 11.62 5.70
N PHE A 278 3.36 12.78 5.88
CA PHE A 278 3.66 13.34 7.21
C PHE A 278 2.39 13.93 7.85
N SER A 279 1.27 13.23 7.71
CA SER A 279 -0.01 13.55 8.32
C SER A 279 -0.02 12.99 9.74
N VAL A 280 0.58 13.76 10.66
CA VAL A 280 0.72 13.36 12.06
C VAL A 280 -0.64 13.30 12.73
N GLY A 281 -1.05 12.14 13.20
CA GLY A 281 -2.35 12.00 13.84
C GLY A 281 -2.60 10.62 14.43
N GLY A 282 -3.74 10.46 15.10
CA GLY A 282 -4.22 9.19 15.62
C GLY A 282 -5.10 8.44 14.62
N SER A 283 -5.33 7.16 14.90
CA SER A 283 -6.30 6.38 14.15
C SER A 283 -7.72 6.88 14.39
N ILE A 284 -8.50 7.04 13.33
CA ILE A 284 -9.93 7.35 13.43
C ILE A 284 -10.70 6.25 14.18
N ASN A 285 -10.21 5.00 14.12
CA ASN A 285 -10.79 3.88 14.87
C ASN A 285 -10.69 4.07 16.39
N ASP A 286 -9.61 4.70 16.87
CA ASP A 286 -9.50 5.02 18.31
C ASP A 286 -10.57 6.02 18.75
N TYR A 287 -10.85 7.02 17.91
CA TYR A 287 -11.94 7.95 18.16
C TYR A 287 -13.32 7.23 18.17
N TYR A 288 -13.57 6.37 17.20
CA TYR A 288 -14.84 5.63 17.15
C TYR A 288 -15.03 4.69 18.34
N ILE A 289 -13.99 4.02 18.77
CA ILE A 289 -14.06 3.06 19.87
C ILE A 289 -14.07 3.77 21.23
N ASP A 290 -13.15 4.70 21.48
CA ASP A 290 -12.91 5.26 22.82
C ASP A 290 -13.78 6.49 23.12
N VAL A 291 -14.32 7.16 22.10
CA VAL A 291 -15.18 8.35 22.28
C VAL A 291 -16.64 8.04 21.98
N LEU A 292 -16.91 7.41 20.82
CA LEU A 292 -18.28 7.09 20.42
C LEU A 292 -18.78 5.75 20.97
N ASN A 293 -17.88 4.87 21.47
CA ASN A 293 -18.18 3.49 21.85
C ASN A 293 -18.90 2.71 20.72
N PHE A 294 -18.47 2.95 19.48
CA PHE A 294 -19.06 2.34 18.29
C PHE A 294 -17.96 1.98 17.28
N ALA A 295 -17.37 0.80 17.44
CA ALA A 295 -16.25 0.31 16.61
C ALA A 295 -16.66 0.10 15.15
N SER A 296 -17.88 -0.35 14.89
CA SER A 296 -18.42 -0.56 13.53
C SER A 296 -18.76 0.74 12.79
N MET A 297 -18.50 1.92 13.38
CA MET A 297 -18.74 3.21 12.74
C MET A 297 -18.07 3.32 11.37
N THR A 298 -16.84 2.82 11.25
CA THR A 298 -16.11 2.80 9.97
C THR A 298 -16.88 2.05 8.88
N MET A 299 -17.50 0.92 9.23
CA MET A 299 -18.31 0.14 8.30
C MET A 299 -19.57 0.91 7.88
N VAL A 300 -20.34 1.37 8.85
CA VAL A 300 -21.68 1.95 8.60
C VAL A 300 -21.56 3.31 7.89
N ALA A 301 -20.65 4.16 8.34
CA ALA A 301 -20.37 5.45 7.70
C ALA A 301 -19.72 5.30 6.31
N GLY A 302 -19.05 4.18 6.04
CA GLY A 302 -18.46 3.88 4.74
C GLY A 302 -19.42 3.40 3.65
N ILE A 303 -20.67 2.99 4.00
CA ILE A 303 -21.63 2.45 3.04
C ILE A 303 -21.91 3.40 1.86
N PRO A 304 -22.20 4.71 2.06
CA PRO A 304 -22.43 5.61 0.94
C PRO A 304 -21.23 5.72 0.00
N GLY A 305 -20.02 5.75 0.57
CA GLY A 305 -18.78 5.75 -0.18
C GLY A 305 -18.57 4.48 -1.00
N ALA A 306 -18.87 3.31 -0.44
CA ALA A 306 -18.76 2.03 -1.14
C ALA A 306 -19.68 1.95 -2.38
N ILE A 307 -20.86 2.55 -2.30
CA ILE A 307 -21.80 2.66 -3.43
C ILE A 307 -21.25 3.60 -4.51
N ILE A 308 -20.68 4.74 -4.13
CA ILE A 308 -20.18 5.78 -5.05
C ILE A 308 -18.85 5.37 -5.72
N ASN A 309 -18.00 4.62 -5.03
CA ASN A 309 -16.65 4.30 -5.47
C ASN A 309 -16.57 3.74 -6.91
N PRO A 310 -17.32 2.71 -7.34
CA PRO A 310 -17.26 2.20 -8.70
C PRO A 310 -17.56 3.26 -9.76
N PHE A 311 -18.48 4.18 -9.47
CA PHE A 311 -18.86 5.24 -10.38
C PHE A 311 -17.83 6.36 -10.47
N SER A 312 -16.94 6.50 -9.48
CA SER A 312 -15.95 7.57 -9.43
C SER A 312 -15.00 7.56 -10.64
N PHE A 313 -14.67 6.36 -11.16
CA PHE A 313 -13.81 6.20 -12.33
C PHE A 313 -14.48 6.69 -13.62
N TYR A 314 -15.80 6.58 -13.73
CA TYR A 314 -16.57 7.07 -14.88
C TYR A 314 -16.49 8.59 -15.02
N PHE A 315 -16.35 9.31 -13.91
CA PHE A 315 -16.25 10.77 -13.92
C PHE A 315 -14.84 11.31 -14.23
N VAL A 316 -13.79 10.48 -14.22
CA VAL A 316 -12.41 10.91 -14.46
C VAL A 316 -12.25 11.66 -15.80
N PRO A 317 -12.76 11.15 -16.96
CA PRO A 317 -12.67 11.87 -18.23
C PRO A 317 -13.38 13.24 -18.23
N TRP A 318 -14.51 13.34 -17.51
CA TRP A 318 -15.25 14.60 -17.38
C TRP A 318 -14.45 15.63 -16.57
N PHE A 319 -13.84 15.23 -15.45
CA PHE A 319 -12.96 16.10 -14.65
C PHE A 319 -11.75 16.57 -15.45
N ARG A 320 -11.13 15.69 -16.23
CA ARG A 320 -9.96 16.02 -17.07
C ARG A 320 -10.24 17.04 -18.16
N ARG A 321 -11.47 17.06 -18.71
CA ARG A 321 -11.87 18.05 -19.71
C ARG A 321 -12.09 19.45 -19.11
N ARG A 322 -12.34 19.55 -17.81
CA ARG A 322 -12.71 20.80 -17.14
C ARG A 322 -11.57 21.42 -16.33
N PHE A 323 -10.67 20.62 -15.82
CA PHE A 323 -9.65 21.05 -14.88
C PHE A 323 -8.24 20.61 -15.31
N SER A 324 -7.24 21.45 -14.98
CA SER A 324 -5.84 21.09 -15.23
C SER A 324 -5.38 19.90 -14.38
N THR A 325 -4.41 19.14 -14.88
CA THR A 325 -3.82 17.99 -14.16
C THR A 325 -3.32 18.39 -12.77
N LYS A 326 -2.68 19.58 -12.66
CA LYS A 326 -2.22 20.16 -11.39
C LYS A 326 -3.37 20.39 -10.40
N THR A 327 -4.47 20.99 -10.86
CA THR A 327 -5.67 21.23 -10.04
C THR A 327 -6.31 19.92 -9.60
N LEU A 328 -6.43 18.95 -10.51
CA LEU A 328 -6.98 17.62 -10.20
C LEU A 328 -6.11 16.87 -9.17
N TYR A 329 -4.79 16.96 -9.28
CA TYR A 329 -3.87 16.40 -8.30
C TYR A 329 -4.10 17.02 -6.92
N LEU A 330 -4.13 18.35 -6.82
CA LEU A 330 -4.35 19.05 -5.56
C LEU A 330 -5.70 18.69 -4.94
N VAL A 331 -6.77 18.77 -5.71
CA VAL A 331 -8.12 18.45 -5.22
C VAL A 331 -8.18 16.99 -4.78
N SER A 332 -7.79 16.05 -5.62
CA SER A 332 -7.95 14.63 -5.33
C SER A 332 -7.10 14.14 -4.15
N THR A 333 -5.89 14.70 -3.97
CA THR A 333 -5.00 14.31 -2.87
C THR A 333 -5.31 15.05 -1.56
N LYS A 334 -5.91 16.24 -1.65
CA LYS A 334 -6.18 17.10 -0.47
C LYS A 334 -7.66 17.18 -0.09
N ILE A 335 -8.55 16.56 -0.84
CA ILE A 335 -9.98 16.57 -0.51
C ILE A 335 -10.27 15.95 0.86
N GLN A 336 -9.59 14.86 1.23
CA GLN A 336 -9.80 14.21 2.52
C GLN A 336 -9.42 15.13 3.69
N PRO A 337 -8.19 15.68 3.80
CA PRO A 337 -7.88 16.64 4.86
C PRO A 337 -8.76 17.89 4.82
N LEU A 338 -9.17 18.37 3.65
CA LEU A 338 -10.08 19.52 3.57
C LEU A 338 -11.47 19.19 4.13
N LEU A 339 -11.98 17.98 3.95
CA LEU A 339 -13.25 17.55 4.51
C LEU A 339 -13.18 17.28 6.03
N ASP A 340 -12.01 17.03 6.58
CA ASP A 340 -11.83 16.87 8.04
C ASP A 340 -12.00 18.20 8.81
N ILE A 341 -11.80 19.35 8.14
CA ILE A 341 -12.05 20.67 8.76
C ILE A 341 -13.53 20.83 9.15
N PRO A 342 -14.51 20.74 8.23
CA PRO A 342 -15.92 20.83 8.63
C PRO A 342 -16.34 19.72 9.59
N VAL A 343 -15.78 18.51 9.49
CA VAL A 343 -16.04 17.44 10.48
C VAL A 343 -15.62 17.89 11.87
N TYR A 344 -14.42 18.47 12.02
CA TYR A 344 -13.96 18.98 13.29
C TYR A 344 -14.82 20.13 13.80
N LEU A 345 -15.16 21.11 12.95
CA LEU A 345 -15.99 22.25 13.33
C LEU A 345 -17.39 21.83 13.79
N VAL A 346 -18.05 20.93 13.05
CA VAL A 346 -19.36 20.38 13.44
C VAL A 346 -19.25 19.59 14.75
N GLY A 347 -18.23 18.74 14.88
CA GLY A 347 -18.00 17.99 16.10
C GLY A 347 -17.83 18.89 17.35
N MET A 348 -17.25 20.07 17.16
CA MET A 348 -17.03 21.04 18.25
C MET A 348 -18.25 21.89 18.62
N ILE A 349 -19.37 21.79 17.90
CA ILE A 349 -20.63 22.45 18.28
C ILE A 349 -21.09 21.91 19.64
N GLY A 350 -21.26 22.78 20.60
CA GLY A 350 -21.51 22.47 22.01
C GLY A 350 -20.28 22.50 22.91
N GLY A 351 -19.10 22.80 22.32
CA GLY A 351 -17.83 22.99 23.02
C GLY A 351 -17.15 21.69 23.47
N LYS A 352 -16.07 21.86 24.24
CA LYS A 352 -15.19 20.74 24.65
C LYS A 352 -15.90 19.67 25.50
N HIS A 353 -16.82 20.08 26.38
CA HIS A 353 -17.49 19.15 27.30
C HIS A 353 -18.75 18.50 26.73
N ASN A 354 -19.55 19.25 25.93
CA ASN A 354 -20.83 18.81 25.38
C ASN A 354 -20.86 18.78 23.84
N GLY A 355 -19.68 18.68 23.20
CA GLY A 355 -19.56 18.69 21.76
C GLY A 355 -20.28 17.53 21.07
N LEU A 356 -20.75 17.78 19.84
CA LEU A 356 -21.38 16.75 19.02
C LEU A 356 -20.45 15.58 18.73
N TYR A 357 -19.12 15.77 18.81
CA TYR A 357 -18.13 14.71 18.61
C TYR A 357 -18.27 13.54 19.59
N LYS A 358 -19.02 13.68 20.69
CA LYS A 358 -19.36 12.61 21.64
C LYS A 358 -20.66 11.87 21.29
N LYS A 359 -21.42 12.36 20.31
CA LYS A 359 -22.74 11.83 19.95
C LYS A 359 -22.67 11.00 18.68
N VAL A 360 -23.08 9.73 18.76
CA VAL A 360 -22.99 8.77 17.64
C VAL A 360 -23.77 9.25 16.41
N LEU A 361 -25.08 9.57 16.59
CA LEU A 361 -25.96 9.86 15.47
C LEU A 361 -25.55 11.10 14.64
N PRO A 362 -25.26 12.28 15.22
CA PRO A 362 -24.77 13.41 14.45
C PRO A 362 -23.46 13.10 13.72
N MET A 363 -22.50 12.45 14.40
CA MET A 363 -21.20 12.14 13.81
C MET A 363 -21.32 11.07 12.72
N PHE A 364 -22.26 10.14 12.82
CA PHE A 364 -22.56 9.20 11.75
C PHE A 364 -22.92 9.93 10.44
N PHE A 365 -23.86 10.87 10.48
CA PHE A 365 -24.24 11.61 9.28
C PHE A 365 -23.10 12.44 8.74
N VAL A 366 -22.34 13.11 9.59
CA VAL A 366 -21.19 13.92 9.18
C VAL A 366 -20.13 13.07 8.51
N MET A 367 -19.79 11.92 9.10
CA MET A 367 -18.79 10.99 8.54
C MET A 367 -19.29 10.31 7.27
N ALA A 368 -20.57 9.94 7.19
CA ALA A 368 -21.16 9.34 5.99
C ALA A 368 -21.17 10.34 4.80
N ILE A 369 -21.50 11.61 5.05
CA ILE A 369 -21.45 12.66 4.03
C ILE A 369 -20.00 12.92 3.60
N LYS A 370 -19.07 13.01 4.55
CA LYS A 370 -17.63 13.13 4.27
C LYS A 370 -17.16 12.00 3.34
N GLU A 371 -17.49 10.76 3.69
CA GLU A 371 -17.05 9.58 2.93
C GLU A 371 -17.68 9.56 1.53
N ALA A 372 -18.95 9.92 1.40
CA ALA A 372 -19.64 10.05 0.11
C ALA A 372 -18.93 11.06 -0.81
N ILE A 373 -18.64 12.27 -0.29
CA ILE A 373 -17.97 13.33 -1.06
C ILE A 373 -16.53 12.88 -1.43
N TYR A 374 -15.81 12.30 -0.49
CA TYR A 374 -14.45 11.81 -0.71
C TYR A 374 -14.39 10.76 -1.83
N MET A 375 -15.33 9.83 -1.84
CA MET A 375 -15.36 8.74 -2.82
C MET A 375 -15.73 9.19 -4.24
N VAL A 376 -16.36 10.35 -4.43
CA VAL A 376 -16.54 10.96 -5.77
C VAL A 376 -15.19 11.23 -6.44
N PHE A 377 -14.18 11.63 -5.66
CA PHE A 377 -12.83 11.94 -6.18
C PHE A 377 -11.89 10.74 -6.18
N TRP A 378 -12.34 9.55 -5.77
CA TRP A 378 -11.49 8.37 -5.64
C TRP A 378 -10.83 7.96 -6.96
N GLY A 379 -11.59 7.92 -8.06
CA GLY A 379 -11.06 7.60 -9.39
C GLY A 379 -9.98 8.60 -9.83
N VAL A 380 -10.21 9.90 -9.61
CA VAL A 380 -9.22 10.96 -9.92
C VAL A 380 -7.95 10.76 -9.07
N ARG A 381 -8.09 10.46 -7.78
CA ARG A 381 -6.96 10.22 -6.86
C ARG A 381 -6.11 9.01 -7.27
N ARG A 382 -6.70 7.99 -7.88
CA ARG A 382 -5.97 6.81 -8.34
C ARG A 382 -5.23 7.06 -9.65
N VAL A 383 -5.83 7.81 -10.57
CA VAL A 383 -5.32 7.99 -11.94
C VAL A 383 -4.33 9.16 -12.02
N ILE A 384 -4.69 10.34 -11.54
CA ILE A 384 -3.92 11.57 -11.79
C ILE A 384 -2.51 11.56 -11.19
N PRO A 385 -2.25 11.12 -9.93
CA PRO A 385 -0.90 11.05 -9.39
C PRO A 385 0.01 10.12 -10.21
N SER A 386 -0.50 8.97 -10.63
CA SER A 386 0.26 8.03 -11.46
C SER A 386 0.62 8.63 -12.82
N GLU A 387 -0.32 9.36 -13.43
CA GLU A 387 -0.10 10.07 -14.68
C GLU A 387 0.99 11.15 -14.54
N MET A 388 0.92 11.99 -13.49
CA MET A 388 1.92 13.03 -13.26
C MET A 388 3.32 12.45 -13.00
N TYR A 389 3.40 11.28 -12.36
CA TYR A 389 4.68 10.56 -12.23
C TYR A 389 5.21 10.12 -13.59
N ASN A 390 4.38 9.52 -14.45
CA ASN A 390 4.78 9.11 -15.79
C ASN A 390 5.23 10.31 -16.63
N GLU A 391 4.50 11.42 -16.60
CA GLU A 391 4.88 12.68 -17.27
C GLU A 391 6.22 13.22 -16.76
N SER A 392 6.49 13.06 -15.47
CA SER A 392 7.77 13.49 -14.89
C SER A 392 8.94 12.59 -15.32
N MET A 393 8.69 11.31 -15.64
CA MET A 393 9.68 10.43 -16.25
C MET A 393 9.93 10.78 -17.71
N ASP A 394 8.87 11.12 -18.47
CA ASP A 394 9.00 11.67 -19.82
C ASP A 394 9.78 13.01 -19.82
N TYR A 395 9.61 13.84 -18.80
CA TYR A 395 10.40 15.06 -18.62
C TYR A 395 11.90 14.74 -18.39
N CYS A 396 12.22 13.68 -17.66
CA CYS A 396 13.60 13.22 -17.49
C CYS A 396 14.22 12.80 -18.83
N GLU A 397 13.49 12.02 -19.63
CA GLU A 397 13.88 11.63 -20.98
C GLU A 397 14.09 12.84 -21.89
N TRP A 398 13.17 13.79 -21.87
CA TRP A 398 13.24 15.01 -22.67
C TRP A 398 14.46 15.87 -22.33
N LYS A 399 14.72 16.07 -21.02
CA LYS A 399 15.78 16.96 -20.55
C LYS A 399 17.16 16.30 -20.56
N ASN A 400 17.25 15.05 -20.13
CA ASN A 400 18.51 14.36 -19.85
C ASN A 400 18.84 13.28 -20.88
N GLY A 401 17.89 12.87 -21.77
CA GLY A 401 18.08 11.85 -22.78
C GLY A 401 18.00 10.41 -22.24
N TYR A 402 17.68 10.19 -20.97
CA TYR A 402 17.52 8.87 -20.37
C TYR A 402 16.28 8.82 -19.46
N ARG A 403 15.75 7.61 -19.25
CA ARG A 403 14.56 7.34 -18.46
C ARG A 403 14.93 6.51 -17.22
N THR A 404 14.47 6.91 -16.03
CA THR A 404 14.87 6.32 -14.74
C THR A 404 13.69 5.82 -13.91
N GLU A 405 12.83 4.98 -14.50
CA GLU A 405 11.60 4.52 -13.84
C GLU A 405 11.84 3.74 -12.54
N ALA A 406 12.67 2.70 -12.63
CA ALA A 406 12.94 1.82 -11.50
C ALA A 406 13.62 2.57 -10.32
N MET A 407 14.63 3.38 -10.65
CA MET A 407 15.39 4.14 -9.65
C MET A 407 14.56 5.19 -8.94
N THR A 408 13.69 5.88 -9.70
CA THR A 408 12.79 6.89 -9.15
C THR A 408 11.76 6.25 -8.21
N SER A 409 11.23 5.08 -8.57
CA SER A 409 10.30 4.34 -7.72
C SER A 409 10.93 3.91 -6.40
N VAL A 410 12.17 3.42 -6.42
CA VAL A 410 12.92 3.04 -5.19
C VAL A 410 13.13 4.25 -4.28
N ALA A 411 13.61 5.38 -4.82
CA ALA A 411 13.82 6.60 -4.03
C ALA A 411 12.53 7.14 -3.41
N ARG A 412 11.43 7.09 -4.17
CA ARG A 412 10.10 7.48 -3.71
C ARG A 412 9.62 6.62 -2.53
N GLU A 413 9.71 5.29 -2.64
CA GLU A 413 9.29 4.40 -1.58
C GLU A 413 10.16 4.55 -0.31
N LEU A 414 11.47 4.74 -0.46
CA LEU A 414 12.36 5.03 0.66
C LEU A 414 11.93 6.31 1.39
N THR A 415 11.64 7.37 0.65
CA THR A 415 11.22 8.65 1.24
C THR A 415 9.90 8.53 1.99
N LYS A 416 8.94 7.76 1.46
CA LYS A 416 7.66 7.45 2.14
C LYS A 416 7.88 6.66 3.43
N LYS A 417 8.75 5.65 3.42
CA LYS A 417 9.08 4.87 4.62
C LYS A 417 9.64 5.75 5.73
N LEU A 418 10.59 6.63 5.40
CA LEU A 418 11.16 7.57 6.37
C LEU A 418 10.09 8.51 6.96
N ALA A 419 9.20 9.05 6.13
CA ALA A 419 8.08 9.88 6.60
C ALA A 419 7.12 9.08 7.51
N SER A 420 6.83 7.83 7.19
CA SER A 420 5.97 6.94 7.98
C SER A 420 6.55 6.63 9.36
N ILE A 421 7.88 6.42 9.46
CA ILE A 421 8.57 6.20 10.74
C ILE A 421 8.37 7.42 11.66
N LEU A 422 8.66 8.62 11.15
CA LEU A 422 8.51 9.85 11.91
C LEU A 422 7.05 10.09 12.31
N ASN A 423 6.12 9.89 11.37
CA ASN A 423 4.69 10.02 11.64
C ASN A 423 4.22 9.09 12.76
N SER A 424 4.59 7.81 12.70
CA SER A 424 4.20 6.82 13.71
C SER A 424 4.75 7.17 15.10
N ALA A 425 6.02 7.62 15.17
CA ALA A 425 6.64 8.01 16.42
C ALA A 425 5.95 9.23 17.05
N VAL A 426 5.71 10.28 16.24
CA VAL A 426 5.05 11.50 16.72
C VAL A 426 3.60 11.22 17.11
N SER A 427 2.87 10.39 16.38
CA SER A 427 1.48 10.01 16.69
C SER A 427 1.35 9.35 18.07
N LEU A 428 2.30 8.48 18.45
CA LEU A 428 2.33 7.87 19.79
C LEU A 428 2.61 8.91 20.88
N GLN A 429 3.52 9.85 20.64
CA GLN A 429 3.79 10.92 21.59
C GLN A 429 2.59 11.87 21.74
N LEU A 430 1.85 12.17 20.66
CA LEU A 430 0.59 12.91 20.76
C LEU A 430 -0.44 12.19 21.62
N LYS A 431 -0.58 10.87 21.48
CA LYS A 431 -1.46 10.08 22.38
C LYS A 431 -1.04 10.22 23.85
N LYS A 432 0.27 10.18 24.13
CA LYS A 432 0.78 10.41 25.48
C LYS A 432 0.47 11.81 25.99
N MET A 433 0.67 12.85 25.16
CA MET A 433 0.43 14.24 25.54
C MET A 433 -1.04 14.55 25.89
N ILE A 434 -2.00 13.88 25.24
CA ILE A 434 -3.42 14.04 25.56
C ILE A 434 -3.85 13.24 26.79
N GLY A 435 -2.91 12.60 27.51
CA GLY A 435 -3.20 11.81 28.71
C GLY A 435 -3.97 10.52 28.43
N TYR A 436 -3.66 9.82 27.33
CA TYR A 436 -4.35 8.57 26.97
C TYR A 436 -4.04 7.44 27.95
N ASP A 437 -5.08 6.94 28.62
CA ASP A 437 -4.96 5.78 29.53
C ASP A 437 -5.06 4.47 28.76
N ILE A 438 -3.91 3.79 28.61
CA ILE A 438 -3.78 2.52 27.90
C ILE A 438 -4.57 1.38 28.51
N SER A 439 -4.88 1.46 29.81
CA SER A 439 -5.55 0.40 30.58
C SER A 439 -7.08 0.58 30.69
N SER A 440 -7.59 1.77 30.33
CA SER A 440 -9.01 2.10 30.45
C SER A 440 -9.91 1.12 29.70
N TYR A 441 -9.51 0.73 28.50
CA TYR A 441 -10.27 -0.16 27.62
C TYR A 441 -10.49 -1.55 28.24
N THR A 442 -9.43 -2.17 28.77
CA THR A 442 -9.55 -3.49 29.42
C THR A 442 -10.27 -3.44 30.77
N ARG A 443 -10.23 -2.28 31.42
CA ARG A 443 -10.99 -2.04 32.67
C ARG A 443 -12.46 -1.68 32.44
N GLY A 444 -12.88 -1.50 31.18
CA GLY A 444 -14.21 -1.03 30.83
C GLY A 444 -14.50 0.39 31.33
N GLN A 445 -13.46 1.21 31.48
CA GLN A 445 -13.56 2.61 31.91
C GLN A 445 -13.45 3.54 30.70
N ALA A 446 -14.25 4.60 30.68
CA ALA A 446 -14.17 5.61 29.64
C ALA A 446 -12.94 6.49 29.85
N GLN A 447 -12.35 6.96 28.76
CA GLN A 447 -11.32 8.01 28.78
C GLN A 447 -11.88 9.32 29.36
N THR A 448 -11.00 10.17 29.91
CA THR A 448 -11.40 11.50 30.41
C THR A 448 -11.93 12.37 29.26
N ASP A 449 -12.72 13.38 29.60
CA ASP A 449 -13.27 14.32 28.61
C ASP A 449 -12.17 15.07 27.85
N GLU A 450 -11.05 15.36 28.50
CA GLU A 450 -9.89 15.98 27.87
C GLU A 450 -9.23 15.05 26.86
N THR A 451 -9.03 13.80 27.25
CA THR A 451 -8.50 12.76 26.34
C THR A 451 -9.44 12.50 25.18
N LYS A 452 -10.77 12.44 25.40
CA LYS A 452 -11.75 12.28 24.32
C LYS A 452 -11.69 13.42 23.30
N HIS A 453 -11.59 14.67 23.77
CA HIS A 453 -11.41 15.82 22.89
C HIS A 453 -10.07 15.74 22.14
N GLY A 454 -8.99 15.37 22.83
CA GLY A 454 -7.68 15.16 22.24
C GLY A 454 -7.70 14.07 21.17
N LEU A 455 -8.35 12.93 21.43
CA LEU A 455 -8.52 11.85 20.44
C LEU A 455 -9.28 12.32 19.19
N PHE A 456 -10.32 13.11 19.34
CA PHE A 456 -11.04 13.69 18.22
C PHE A 456 -10.16 14.65 17.42
N ALA A 457 -9.38 15.52 18.08
CA ALA A 457 -8.48 16.45 17.44
C ALA A 457 -7.33 15.76 16.69
N ILE A 458 -6.68 14.75 17.28
CA ILE A 458 -5.60 14.00 16.63
C ILE A 458 -6.11 13.04 15.53
N ALA A 459 -7.39 12.73 15.52
CA ALA A 459 -8.00 11.92 14.45
C ALA A 459 -8.53 12.77 13.28
N THR A 460 -8.67 14.08 13.43
CA THR A 460 -9.29 14.96 12.43
C THR A 460 -8.41 16.16 12.07
N ILE A 461 -8.34 17.18 12.94
CA ILE A 461 -7.74 18.47 12.57
C ILE A 461 -6.21 18.44 12.52
N ILE A 462 -5.52 17.70 13.40
CA ILE A 462 -4.04 17.66 13.42
C ILE A 462 -3.48 17.01 12.16
N PRO A 463 -3.96 15.81 11.71
CA PRO A 463 -3.54 15.23 10.44
C PRO A 463 -3.82 16.13 9.24
N THR A 464 -4.92 16.88 9.31
CA THR A 464 -5.30 17.85 8.27
C THR A 464 -4.25 18.96 8.14
N LEU A 465 -3.88 19.61 9.24
CA LEU A 465 -2.93 20.71 9.21
C LEU A 465 -1.56 20.27 8.69
N THR A 466 -1.07 19.11 9.12
CA THR A 466 0.22 18.59 8.67
C THR A 466 0.17 18.06 7.23
N GLY A 467 -0.91 17.37 6.85
CA GLY A 467 -1.09 16.81 5.51
C GLY A 467 -1.27 17.87 4.42
N LEU A 468 -1.79 19.05 4.76
CA LEU A 468 -1.91 20.18 3.83
C LEU A 468 -0.54 20.79 3.45
N LEU A 469 0.52 20.56 4.23
CA LEU A 469 1.88 21.00 3.88
C LEU A 469 2.33 20.44 2.52
N GLY A 470 1.83 19.28 2.12
CA GLY A 470 2.10 18.71 0.80
C GLY A 470 1.55 19.52 -0.39
N ILE A 471 0.77 20.59 -0.15
CA ILE A 471 0.36 21.55 -1.21
C ILE A 471 1.56 22.38 -1.66
N ILE A 472 2.44 22.76 -0.73
CA ILE A 472 3.52 23.73 -0.96
C ILE A 472 4.41 23.34 -2.16
N PRO A 473 4.95 22.12 -2.27
CA PRO A 473 5.78 21.76 -3.42
C PRO A 473 5.02 21.81 -4.75
N ILE A 474 3.73 21.49 -4.75
CA ILE A 474 2.92 21.47 -5.98
C ILE A 474 2.65 22.88 -6.52
N LEU A 475 2.67 23.91 -5.68
CA LEU A 475 2.57 25.28 -6.16
C LEU A 475 3.69 25.63 -7.13
N PHE A 476 4.89 25.05 -6.91
CA PHE A 476 6.09 25.24 -7.75
C PHE A 476 6.18 24.23 -8.92
N TYR A 477 5.20 23.34 -9.07
CA TYR A 477 5.15 22.38 -10.18
C TYR A 477 4.80 23.11 -11.47
N ASP A 478 5.71 23.08 -12.42
CA ASP A 478 5.67 23.88 -13.66
C ASP A 478 5.48 23.06 -14.94
N LEU A 479 5.40 21.72 -14.84
CA LEU A 479 5.16 20.86 -15.99
C LEU A 479 3.67 20.83 -16.33
N SER A 480 3.18 21.92 -16.93
CA SER A 480 1.76 22.08 -17.32
C SER A 480 1.64 23.02 -18.51
N GLY A 481 0.49 23.00 -19.20
CA GLY A 481 0.20 23.87 -20.36
C GLY A 481 1.24 23.75 -21.46
N GLU A 482 1.71 24.87 -21.98
CA GLU A 482 2.60 24.99 -23.13
C GLU A 482 3.91 24.20 -22.96
N LYS A 483 4.50 24.21 -21.75
CA LYS A 483 5.73 23.45 -21.48
C LYS A 483 5.55 21.95 -21.61
N ARG A 484 4.39 21.42 -21.18
CA ARG A 484 4.01 20.03 -21.34
C ARG A 484 3.79 19.66 -22.80
N GLU A 485 3.07 20.48 -23.55
CA GLU A 485 2.80 20.26 -24.97
C GLU A 485 4.09 20.28 -25.80
N ARG A 486 4.97 21.23 -25.53
CA ARG A 486 6.29 21.32 -26.15
C ARG A 486 7.14 20.06 -25.86
N MET A 487 7.17 19.61 -24.62
CA MET A 487 7.88 18.39 -24.24
C MET A 487 7.39 17.18 -25.04
N TYR A 488 6.07 16.98 -25.14
CA TYR A 488 5.53 15.85 -25.88
C TYR A 488 5.77 15.97 -27.39
N ALA A 489 5.66 17.13 -27.96
CA ALA A 489 5.96 17.35 -29.38
C ALA A 489 7.41 16.99 -29.71
N GLU A 490 8.38 17.48 -28.91
CA GLU A 490 9.80 17.18 -29.10
C GLU A 490 10.13 15.70 -28.85
N LEU A 491 9.49 15.06 -27.84
CA LEU A 491 9.69 13.64 -27.55
C LEU A 491 9.12 12.74 -28.67
N LEU A 492 7.98 13.08 -29.24
CA LEU A 492 7.40 12.30 -30.34
C LEU A 492 8.35 12.27 -31.53
N VAL A 493 8.90 13.42 -31.93
CA VAL A 493 9.87 13.51 -33.02
C VAL A 493 11.12 12.64 -32.73
N ARG A 494 11.69 12.75 -31.53
CA ARG A 494 12.86 11.94 -31.12
C ARG A 494 12.57 10.44 -31.14
N ARG A 495 11.39 10.03 -30.67
CA ARG A 495 10.98 8.62 -30.62
C ARG A 495 10.73 8.07 -32.03
N GLU A 496 10.16 8.87 -32.93
CA GLU A 496 10.00 8.50 -34.34
C GLU A 496 11.36 8.37 -35.06
N GLU A 497 12.29 9.30 -34.85
CA GLU A 497 13.65 9.21 -35.38
C GLU A 497 14.39 7.98 -34.85
N MET A 498 14.22 7.67 -33.57
CA MET A 498 14.82 6.49 -32.95
C MET A 498 14.22 5.18 -33.50
N ALA A 499 12.88 5.14 -33.65
CA ALA A 499 12.20 4.00 -34.23
C ALA A 499 12.68 3.72 -35.66
N LYS A 500 12.83 4.75 -36.51
CA LYS A 500 13.39 4.61 -37.85
C LYS A 500 14.83 4.08 -37.81
N LYS A 501 15.70 4.63 -36.96
CA LYS A 501 17.06 4.14 -36.77
C LYS A 501 17.14 2.68 -36.32
N LEU A 502 16.18 2.23 -35.49
CA LEU A 502 16.09 0.83 -35.04
C LEU A 502 15.55 -0.12 -36.13
N GLU A 503 14.69 0.38 -37.02
CA GLU A 503 14.23 -0.40 -38.19
C GLU A 503 15.32 -0.61 -39.21
N ASP A 504 16.20 0.39 -39.42
CA ASP A 504 17.29 0.35 -40.37
C ASP A 504 18.57 -0.31 -39.84
N ALA A 505 18.69 -0.53 -38.52
CA ALA A 505 19.89 -1.02 -37.87
C ALA A 505 19.97 -2.55 -37.82
N SER A 506 21.19 -3.08 -38.09
CA SER A 506 21.49 -4.50 -37.85
C SER A 506 21.51 -4.85 -36.35
N THR A 507 21.38 -6.13 -36.00
CA THR A 507 21.31 -6.61 -34.61
C THR A 507 22.54 -6.21 -33.76
N ASP A 508 23.70 -6.00 -34.39
CA ASP A 508 24.91 -5.60 -33.69
C ASP A 508 24.97 -4.08 -33.48
N GLU A 509 24.47 -3.27 -34.40
CA GLU A 509 24.30 -1.82 -34.25
C GLU A 509 23.28 -1.47 -33.19
N ILE A 510 22.20 -2.27 -33.01
CA ILE A 510 21.23 -2.11 -31.95
C ILE A 510 21.88 -2.26 -30.56
N LYS A 511 22.82 -3.19 -30.41
CA LYS A 511 23.58 -3.37 -29.17
C LYS A 511 24.54 -2.20 -28.89
N GLU A 512 25.15 -1.60 -29.92
CA GLU A 512 25.98 -0.41 -29.76
C GLU A 512 25.15 0.82 -29.40
N LEU A 513 24.06 1.08 -30.09
CA LEU A 513 23.12 2.17 -29.76
C LEU A 513 22.59 2.09 -28.33
N SER A 514 22.28 0.89 -27.84
CA SER A 514 21.88 0.69 -26.46
C SER A 514 22.97 0.97 -25.43
N LYS A 515 24.25 0.63 -25.77
CA LYS A 515 25.41 0.94 -24.93
C LYS A 515 25.72 2.44 -24.92
N GLU A 516 25.57 3.11 -26.04
CA GLU A 516 25.78 4.56 -26.17
C GLU A 516 24.75 5.35 -25.37
N GLN A 517 23.48 4.95 -25.38
CA GLN A 517 22.45 5.54 -24.50
C GLN A 517 22.75 5.34 -23.02
N MET A 518 23.24 4.17 -22.62
CA MET A 518 23.67 3.92 -21.24
C MET A 518 24.91 4.76 -20.86
N SER A 519 25.86 4.96 -21.77
CA SER A 519 27.07 5.77 -21.52
C SER A 519 26.76 7.27 -21.42
N ILE A 520 25.85 7.78 -22.24
CA ILE A 520 25.36 9.17 -22.16
C ILE A 520 24.61 9.42 -20.84
N GLY A 521 23.86 8.42 -20.40
CA GLY A 521 23.21 8.45 -19.09
C GLY A 521 24.20 8.50 -17.92
N SER A 522 25.30 7.73 -17.98
CA SER A 522 26.32 7.71 -16.93
C SER A 522 27.18 8.99 -16.92
N GLN A 523 27.59 9.51 -18.07
CA GLN A 523 28.39 10.74 -18.14
C GLN A 523 27.63 11.99 -17.72
N LYS A 524 26.33 12.07 -17.97
CA LYS A 524 25.48 13.17 -17.46
C LYS A 524 25.09 13.06 -15.99
N GLN A 525 25.31 11.91 -15.36
CA GLN A 525 25.12 11.72 -13.92
C GLN A 525 26.34 12.17 -13.11
N ASP A 526 27.51 12.28 -13.72
CA ASP A 526 28.74 12.71 -13.05
C ASP A 526 28.98 14.24 -13.13
N LEU A 527 28.16 14.98 -13.87
CA LEU A 527 28.09 16.44 -13.94
C LEU A 527 26.91 16.96 -13.08
#